data_6803f805f5ba378cb0560baa8ad80b59
#
_entry.id   6803f805f5ba378cb0560baa8ad80b59
#
_cell.length_a   1.000
_cell.length_b   1.000
_cell.length_c   1.000
_cell.angle_alpha   90.00
_cell.angle_beta   90.00
_cell.angle_gamma   90.00
#
_symmetry.space_group_name_H-M   'P 1'
#
loop_
_entity.id
_entity.type
_entity.pdbx_description
1 polymer ?
#
loop_
_entity_poly.entity_id
_entity_poly.type
_entity_poly.pdbx_seq_one_letter_code
_entity_poly.pdbx_strand_id
1 'polypeptide(L)'
;MEPVEINAGAWYLRAPRDDDLIDDRPALADLGETDPDYVTRCSWRWASDTGYTWAVCEPTTGELLAEVALDPVAATVHTRARHGHADAAAIGAQSVRRFAAAALGITV
;
A
#
# COMPACT_ATOMS: atom_id res chain seq x y z
N MET A 1 6.38 1.02 -13.10
CA MET A 1 7.53 0.63 -12.22
C MET A 1 7.21 -0.71 -11.57
N GLU A 2 8.18 -1.55 -11.41
CA GLU A 2 8.04 -2.75 -10.59
C GLU A 2 7.66 -2.36 -9.16
N PRO A 3 6.77 -3.10 -8.49
CA PRO A 3 6.45 -2.81 -7.09
C PRO A 3 7.69 -2.81 -6.19
N VAL A 4 7.78 -1.81 -5.32
CA VAL A 4 8.89 -1.62 -4.39
C VAL A 4 8.42 -1.93 -2.98
N GLU A 5 9.12 -2.82 -2.29
CA GLU A 5 8.86 -3.13 -0.88
C GLU A 5 9.59 -2.14 0.03
N ILE A 6 8.98 -1.80 1.15
CA ILE A 6 9.56 -0.86 2.12
C ILE A 6 9.50 -1.46 3.51
N ASN A 7 10.64 -1.47 4.21
CA ASN A 7 10.69 -1.78 5.63
C ASN A 7 10.43 -0.49 6.42
N ALA A 8 9.42 -0.51 7.26
CA ALA A 8 8.98 0.64 8.06
C ALA A 8 8.98 0.29 9.56
N GLY A 9 10.12 -0.16 10.08
CA GLY A 9 10.27 -0.58 11.48
C GLY A 9 9.42 -1.81 11.80
N ALA A 10 8.37 -1.62 12.60
CA ALA A 10 7.46 -2.70 12.99
C ALA A 10 6.54 -3.18 11.86
N TRP A 11 6.53 -2.47 10.74
CA TRP A 11 5.62 -2.75 9.62
C TRP A 11 6.41 -3.05 8.35
N TYR A 12 5.75 -3.78 7.44
CA TYR A 12 6.29 -4.14 6.15
C TYR A 12 5.31 -3.72 5.06
N LEU A 13 5.78 -2.97 4.06
CA LEU A 13 4.97 -2.47 2.97
C LEU A 13 5.28 -3.24 1.69
N ARG A 14 4.26 -3.75 1.04
CA ARG A 14 4.33 -4.44 -0.25
C ARG A 14 3.11 -4.11 -1.10
N ALA A 15 3.19 -4.34 -2.41
CA ALA A 15 2.00 -4.23 -3.24
C ALA A 15 0.91 -5.23 -2.77
N PRO A 16 -0.38 -4.88 -2.90
CA PRO A 16 -1.47 -5.82 -2.62
C PRO A 16 -1.35 -7.09 -3.47
N ARG A 17 -1.76 -8.22 -2.90
CA ARG A 17 -1.66 -9.55 -3.55
C ARG A 17 -2.96 -10.33 -3.47
N ASP A 18 -3.21 -11.16 -4.48
CA ASP A 18 -4.30 -12.13 -4.52
C ASP A 18 -3.85 -13.41 -5.23
N ASP A 19 -2.73 -13.94 -4.81
CA ASP A 19 -2.13 -15.14 -5.38
C ASP A 19 -2.31 -16.37 -4.47
N ASP A 20 -1.69 -17.49 -4.83
CA ASP A 20 -1.82 -18.75 -4.11
C ASP A 20 -1.24 -18.73 -2.69
N LEU A 21 -0.33 -17.79 -2.42
CA LEU A 21 0.33 -17.70 -1.11
C LEU A 21 -0.31 -16.64 -0.21
N ILE A 22 -0.74 -15.52 -0.80
CA ILE A 22 -1.32 -14.39 -0.06
C ILE A 22 -2.53 -13.87 -0.82
N ASP A 23 -3.65 -13.73 -0.11
CA ASP A 23 -4.86 -13.12 -0.62
C ASP A 23 -5.29 -11.97 0.30
N ASP A 24 -5.09 -10.74 -0.16
CA ASP A 24 -5.44 -9.54 0.59
C ASP A 24 -6.92 -9.16 0.49
N ARG A 25 -7.70 -9.80 -0.39
CA ARG A 25 -9.08 -9.39 -0.66
C ARG A 25 -9.98 -9.36 0.58
N PRO A 26 -9.91 -10.34 1.49
CA PRO A 26 -10.72 -10.26 2.73
C PRO A 26 -10.34 -9.05 3.60
N ALA A 27 -9.04 -8.77 3.74
CA ALA A 27 -8.57 -7.61 4.51
C ALA A 27 -8.93 -6.29 3.83
N LEU A 28 -8.84 -6.24 2.50
CA LEU A 28 -9.27 -5.07 1.72
C LEU A 28 -10.77 -4.80 1.87
N ALA A 29 -11.59 -5.85 1.96
CA ALA A 29 -13.02 -5.70 2.22
C ALA A 29 -13.28 -4.99 3.56
N ASP A 30 -12.46 -5.24 4.57
CA ASP A 30 -12.54 -4.54 5.86
C ASP A 30 -12.20 -3.05 5.74
N LEU A 31 -11.48 -2.66 4.70
CA LEU A 31 -11.21 -1.25 4.38
C LEU A 31 -12.30 -0.61 3.53
N GLY A 32 -13.32 -1.37 3.15
CA GLY A 32 -14.37 -0.92 2.24
C GLY A 32 -14.08 -1.18 0.77
N GLU A 33 -13.01 -1.93 0.46
CA GLU A 33 -12.65 -2.27 -0.91
C GLU A 33 -13.16 -3.66 -1.25
N THR A 34 -14.29 -3.72 -1.98
CA THR A 34 -14.98 -4.98 -2.30
C THR A 34 -14.89 -5.36 -3.78
N ASP A 35 -14.26 -4.54 -4.60
CA ASP A 35 -14.07 -4.82 -6.02
C ASP A 35 -13.11 -6.02 -6.19
N PRO A 36 -13.56 -7.13 -6.82
CA PRO A 36 -12.71 -8.30 -6.99
C PRO A 36 -11.49 -8.06 -7.89
N ASP A 37 -11.51 -7.00 -8.70
CA ASP A 37 -10.42 -6.66 -9.62
C ASP A 37 -9.46 -5.60 -9.07
N TYR A 38 -9.65 -5.21 -7.81
CA TYR A 38 -8.87 -4.13 -7.21
C TYR A 38 -7.36 -4.40 -7.21
N VAL A 39 -6.95 -5.61 -6.80
CA VAL A 39 -5.52 -5.99 -6.76
C VAL A 39 -4.92 -5.96 -8.17
N THR A 40 -5.64 -6.47 -9.15
CA THR A 40 -5.21 -6.42 -10.56
C THR A 40 -5.05 -4.99 -11.03
N ARG A 41 -5.97 -4.09 -10.68
CA ARG A 41 -5.85 -2.66 -11.01
C ARG A 41 -4.67 -1.98 -10.32
N CYS A 42 -4.39 -2.35 -9.07
CA CYS A 42 -3.19 -1.85 -8.37
C CYS A 42 -1.92 -2.25 -9.12
N SER A 43 -1.82 -3.51 -9.51
CA SER A 43 -0.69 -4.03 -10.28
C SER A 43 -0.51 -3.29 -11.60
N TRP A 44 -1.60 -3.05 -12.30
CA TRP A 44 -1.59 -2.31 -13.57
C TRP A 44 -1.14 -0.86 -13.39
N ARG A 45 -1.58 -0.19 -12.30
CA ARG A 45 -1.15 1.17 -11.99
C ARG A 45 0.34 1.25 -11.67
N TRP A 46 0.87 0.27 -10.94
CA TRP A 46 2.32 0.17 -10.72
C TRP A 46 3.06 0.09 -12.05
N ALA A 47 2.62 -0.79 -12.95
CA ALA A 47 3.27 -0.99 -14.24
C ALA A 47 3.18 0.25 -15.15
N SER A 48 2.09 1.00 -15.09
CA SER A 48 1.87 2.21 -15.89
C SER A 48 2.33 3.50 -15.23
N ASP A 49 2.86 3.44 -14.00
CA ASP A 49 3.31 4.60 -13.22
C ASP A 49 2.20 5.63 -12.96
N THR A 50 0.96 5.17 -12.85
CA THR A 50 -0.21 6.04 -12.61
C THR A 50 -0.67 6.08 -11.17
N GLY A 51 -0.21 5.15 -10.35
CA GLY A 51 -0.52 5.11 -8.92
C GLY A 51 0.22 3.98 -8.25
N TYR A 52 0.70 4.21 -7.04
CA TYR A 52 1.47 3.22 -6.29
C TYR A 52 0.74 2.92 -4.98
N THR A 53 0.30 1.68 -4.82
CA THR A 53 -0.45 1.24 -3.64
C THR A 53 0.35 0.20 -2.87
N TRP A 54 0.46 0.40 -1.56
CA TRP A 54 1.10 -0.54 -0.64
C TRP A 54 0.11 -1.08 0.37
N ALA A 55 0.17 -2.37 0.60
CA ALA A 55 -0.38 -3.00 1.80
C ALA A 55 0.62 -2.80 2.94
N VAL A 56 0.18 -2.28 4.06
CA VAL A 56 0.97 -2.17 5.28
C VAL A 56 0.69 -3.40 6.11
N CYS A 57 1.69 -4.25 6.30
CA CYS A 57 1.51 -5.59 6.81
C CYS A 57 2.23 -5.82 8.14
N GLU A 58 1.67 -6.72 8.94
CA GLU A 58 2.37 -7.29 10.08
C GLU A 58 3.46 -8.23 9.54
N PRO A 59 4.76 -8.03 9.92
CA PRO A 59 5.87 -8.77 9.28
C PRO A 59 5.83 -10.28 9.49
N THR A 60 5.32 -10.74 10.64
CA THR A 60 5.32 -12.16 10.98
C THR A 60 4.27 -12.95 10.19
N THR A 61 3.07 -12.38 10.04
CA THR A 61 1.94 -13.05 9.37
C THR A 61 1.74 -12.64 7.92
N GLY A 62 2.27 -11.47 7.54
CA GLY A 62 2.02 -10.86 6.24
C GLY A 62 0.63 -10.28 6.09
N GLU A 63 -0.16 -10.23 7.17
CA GLU A 63 -1.54 -9.74 7.13
C GLU A 63 -1.59 -8.24 6.86
N LEU A 64 -2.44 -7.84 5.90
CA LEU A 64 -2.69 -6.44 5.60
C LEU A 64 -3.49 -5.80 6.75
N LEU A 65 -2.93 -4.74 7.33
CA LEU A 65 -3.55 -3.96 8.42
C LEU A 65 -4.01 -2.60 7.95
N ALA A 66 -3.36 -2.05 6.93
CA ALA A 66 -3.66 -0.75 6.37
C ALA A 66 -3.23 -0.68 4.90
N GLU A 67 -3.61 0.38 4.24
CA GLU A 67 -3.22 0.63 2.85
C GLU A 67 -2.74 2.07 2.72
N VAL A 68 -1.70 2.27 1.92
CA VAL A 68 -1.21 3.58 1.53
C VAL A 68 -1.18 3.67 0.01
N ALA A 69 -1.81 4.69 -0.54
CA ALA A 69 -1.83 4.95 -1.98
C ALA A 69 -1.18 6.29 -2.28
N LEU A 70 -0.19 6.28 -3.17
CA LEU A 70 0.50 7.47 -3.67
C LEU A 70 0.03 7.76 -5.09
N ASP A 71 -0.50 8.96 -5.31
CA ASP A 71 -0.76 9.49 -6.65
C ASP A 71 0.45 10.36 -7.05
N PRO A 72 1.29 9.91 -8.01
CA PRO A 72 2.50 10.66 -8.37
C PRO A 72 2.20 11.92 -9.18
N VAL A 73 1.05 12.00 -9.82
CA VAL A 73 0.65 13.17 -10.61
C VAL A 73 0.12 14.28 -9.70
N ALA A 74 -0.82 13.94 -8.82
CA ALA A 74 -1.39 14.88 -7.86
C ALA A 74 -0.46 15.17 -6.68
N ALA A 75 0.59 14.36 -6.48
CA ALA A 75 1.50 14.41 -5.34
C ALA A 75 0.73 14.28 -4.01
N THR A 76 -0.16 13.30 -3.93
CA THR A 76 -0.99 13.05 -2.76
C THR A 76 -0.81 11.63 -2.23
N VAL A 77 -0.97 11.47 -0.91
CA VAL A 77 -0.99 10.18 -0.22
C VAL A 77 -2.33 10.01 0.47
N HIS A 78 -2.98 8.88 0.23
CA HIS A 78 -4.22 8.48 0.89
C HIS A 78 -4.01 7.20 1.68
N THR A 79 -4.66 7.08 2.83
CA THR A 79 -4.55 5.91 3.69
C THR A 79 -5.93 5.38 4.07
N ARG A 80 -6.00 4.07 4.25
CA ARG A 80 -7.14 3.38 4.87
C ARG A 80 -6.57 2.40 5.88
N ALA A 81 -7.24 2.22 7.02
CA ALA A 81 -6.79 1.30 8.05
C ALA A 81 -7.93 0.44 8.55
N ARG A 82 -7.62 -0.82 8.86
CA ARG A 82 -8.54 -1.68 9.60
C ARG A 82 -8.70 -1.10 11.02
N HIS A 83 -9.83 -1.40 11.65
CA HIS A 83 -10.11 -0.94 13.00
C HIS A 83 -8.95 -1.28 13.95
N GLY A 84 -8.49 -0.28 14.72
CA GLY A 84 -7.38 -0.43 15.67
C GLY A 84 -5.98 -0.32 15.05
N HIS A 85 -5.85 -0.08 13.75
CA HIS A 85 -4.56 -0.04 13.03
C HIS A 85 -4.24 1.31 12.38
N ALA A 86 -4.74 2.39 12.94
CA ALA A 86 -4.45 3.74 12.45
C ALA A 86 -2.94 4.09 12.52
N ASP A 87 -2.22 3.51 13.49
CA ASP A 87 -0.77 3.67 13.63
C ASP A 87 -0.01 3.06 12.44
N ALA A 88 -0.43 1.90 11.98
CA ALA A 88 0.16 1.26 10.80
C ALA A 88 -0.02 2.16 9.56
N ALA A 89 -1.20 2.75 9.38
CA ALA A 89 -1.47 3.67 8.28
C ALA A 89 -0.58 4.92 8.36
N ALA A 90 -0.45 5.51 9.54
CA ALA A 90 0.34 6.73 9.73
C ALA A 90 1.84 6.51 9.47
N ILE A 91 2.39 5.43 10.00
CA ILE A 91 3.80 5.08 9.79
C ILE A 91 4.04 4.68 8.35
N GLY A 92 3.13 3.92 7.75
CA GLY A 92 3.19 3.57 6.33
C GLY A 92 3.19 4.80 5.43
N ALA A 93 2.31 5.77 5.68
CA ALA A 93 2.26 7.02 4.93
C ALA A 93 3.57 7.81 5.05
N GLN A 94 4.15 7.87 6.24
CA GLN A 94 5.43 8.55 6.46
C GLN A 94 6.55 7.91 5.64
N SER A 95 6.60 6.58 5.60
CA SER A 95 7.59 5.84 4.82
C SER A 95 7.40 6.03 3.31
N VAL A 96 6.16 6.08 2.85
CA VAL A 96 5.82 6.34 1.44
C VAL A 96 6.22 7.77 1.04
N ARG A 97 6.02 8.76 1.91
CA ARG A 97 6.48 10.13 1.64
C ARG A 97 7.99 10.20 1.48
N ARG A 98 8.75 9.49 2.31
CA ARG A 98 10.21 9.43 2.15
C ARG A 98 10.60 8.75 0.84
N PHE A 99 9.93 7.67 0.48
CA PHE A 99 10.14 7.01 -0.81
C PHE A 99 9.87 7.97 -1.97
N ALA A 100 8.76 8.71 -1.94
CA ALA A 100 8.41 9.66 -2.98
C ALA A 100 9.47 10.74 -3.16
N ALA A 101 9.99 11.29 -2.06
CA ALA A 101 11.05 12.28 -2.11
C ALA A 101 12.35 11.72 -2.66
N ALA A 102 12.76 10.54 -2.19
CA ALA A 102 14.05 9.95 -2.54
C ALA A 102 14.06 9.34 -3.95
N ALA A 103 13.01 8.62 -4.33
CA ALA A 103 12.98 7.85 -5.57
C ALA A 103 12.31 8.59 -6.73
N LEU A 104 11.35 9.47 -6.45
CA LEU A 104 10.56 10.14 -7.47
C LEU A 104 10.77 11.66 -7.50
N GLY A 105 11.47 12.22 -6.50
CA GLY A 105 11.66 13.66 -6.40
C GLY A 105 10.36 14.42 -6.11
N ILE A 106 9.38 13.78 -5.50
CA ILE A 106 8.06 14.36 -5.21
C ILE A 106 7.96 14.69 -3.73
N THR A 107 7.55 15.92 -3.43
CA THR A 107 7.19 16.34 -2.08
C THR A 107 5.69 16.19 -1.88
N VAL A 108 5.33 15.39 -0.91
CA VAL A 108 3.92 15.08 -0.60
C VAL A 108 3.56 15.62 0.78
#